data_44451566122d306e5b51becb4c3cb93e
#
_entry.id   44451566122d306e5b51becb4c3cb93e
#
_cell.length_a   1.000
_cell.length_b   1.000
_cell.length_c   1.000
_cell.angle_alpha   90.00
_cell.angle_beta   90.00
_cell.angle_gamma   90.00
#
_symmetry.space_group_name_H-M   'P 1'
#
loop_
_entity.id
_entity.type
_entity.pdbx_description
1 polymer ?
#
loop_
_entity_poly.entity_id
_entity_poly.type
_entity_poly.pdbx_seq_one_letter_code
_entity_poly.pdbx_strand_id
1 'polypeptide(L)'
;RDLRMSRGLGDVYKRQIKDRTLYIPTAFCSYSGEALDKKTPLLRSMDTLNKEAVKILRLLGNTEVKHINTTVGPEQEYFLVDKDLYNKRKDLIFCGRTLIGAPAPKGQEMEDHYFGTLKPRVSAYMHDLDEELWKLGIPAKTKHNEVAPAQHELAPVFDTTNVAVDHNQLTMEIMKKVAAKHNMVCLLHEKPFEGINGSGKHNNWSMSTDTGVNLLDPGKTPAENTQF
;
A
#
# COMPACT_ATOMS: atom_id res chain seq x y z
N ARG A 1 30.57 4.83 4.84
CA ARG A 1 30.22 3.91 5.97
C ARG A 1 28.78 3.46 5.89
N ASP A 2 27.91 4.29 5.42
CA ASP A 2 26.46 4.03 5.41
C ASP A 2 26.00 3.21 4.20
N LEU A 3 26.81 3.14 3.16
CA LEU A 3 26.60 2.26 2.00
C LEU A 3 26.59 0.76 2.36
N ARG A 4 27.09 0.39 3.53
CA ARG A 4 27.02 -1.00 4.00
C ARG A 4 25.69 -1.35 4.67
N MET A 5 24.94 -0.36 5.10
CA MET A 5 23.61 -0.58 5.68
C MET A 5 22.52 -0.72 4.61
N SER A 6 22.80 -0.27 3.40
CA SER A 6 21.96 -0.42 2.24
C SER A 6 22.14 -1.75 1.51
N ARG A 7 22.64 -2.77 2.16
CA ARG A 7 22.79 -4.13 1.61
C ARG A 7 21.47 -4.83 1.32
N GLY A 8 20.37 -4.21 1.63
CA GLY A 8 19.09 -4.69 1.18
C GLY A 8 18.93 -4.46 -0.32
N LEU A 9 18.46 -5.45 -1.02
CA LEU A 9 17.91 -5.35 -2.37
C LEU A 9 17.00 -4.12 -2.55
N GLY A 10 16.50 -3.58 -1.45
CA GLY A 10 15.67 -2.38 -1.42
C GLY A 10 16.32 -1.11 -1.98
N ASP A 11 17.62 -1.02 -2.07
CA ASP A 11 18.28 0.17 -2.60
C ASP A 11 18.08 0.35 -4.11
N VAL A 12 18.05 -0.72 -4.86
CA VAL A 12 17.83 -0.68 -6.31
C VAL A 12 16.41 -0.24 -6.63
N TYR A 13 15.43 -0.62 -5.82
CA TYR A 13 14.01 -0.32 -6.02
C TYR A 13 13.55 0.97 -5.33
N LYS A 14 14.37 1.57 -4.49
CA LYS A 14 14.02 2.77 -3.72
C LYS A 14 14.29 4.07 -4.45
N ARG A 15 15.25 4.10 -5.37
CA ARG A 15 15.58 5.29 -6.13
C ARG A 15 14.76 5.33 -7.40
N GLN A 16 14.07 6.41 -7.63
CA GLN A 16 13.15 6.54 -8.75
C GLN A 16 13.37 7.85 -9.47
N ILE A 17 13.16 7.84 -10.78
CA ILE A 17 13.13 9.05 -11.60
C ILE A 17 11.67 9.35 -11.93
N LYS A 18 11.20 10.48 -11.45
CA LYS A 18 9.86 10.98 -11.68
C LYS A 18 9.95 12.45 -12.12
N ASP A 19 9.27 12.81 -13.19
CA ASP A 19 9.24 14.18 -13.72
C ASP A 19 10.67 14.78 -13.92
N ARG A 20 11.63 13.97 -14.43
CA ARG A 20 13.06 14.30 -14.60
C ARG A 20 13.82 14.59 -13.29
N THR A 21 13.26 14.20 -12.15
CA THR A 21 13.85 14.39 -10.84
C THR A 21 14.17 13.03 -10.22
N LEU A 22 15.37 12.88 -9.68
CA LEU A 22 15.77 11.71 -8.92
C LEU A 22 15.23 11.81 -7.50
N TYR A 23 14.41 10.84 -7.11
CA TYR A 23 13.87 10.71 -5.77
C TYR A 23 14.64 9.63 -5.01
N ILE A 24 15.21 10.01 -3.89
CA ILE A 24 15.95 9.11 -3.00
C ILE A 24 15.23 9.10 -1.65
N PRO A 25 14.51 8.01 -1.32
CA PRO A 25 13.90 7.88 0.00
C PRO A 25 14.96 7.94 1.09
N THR A 26 14.69 8.73 2.12
CA THR A 26 15.61 8.95 3.24
C THR A 26 14.87 8.80 4.57
N ALA A 27 15.62 8.59 5.63
CA ALA A 27 15.14 8.65 7.01
C ALA A 27 15.91 9.74 7.75
N PHE A 28 15.22 10.45 8.64
CA PHE A 28 15.79 11.56 9.40
C PHE A 28 15.77 11.24 10.90
N CYS A 29 16.92 11.34 11.51
CA CYS A 29 17.06 11.29 12.96
C CYS A 29 17.94 12.43 13.45
N SER A 30 17.77 12.81 14.73
CA SER A 30 18.64 13.78 15.38
C SER A 30 20.04 13.22 15.61
N TYR A 31 20.97 14.08 16.00
CA TYR A 31 22.33 13.65 16.37
C TYR A 31 22.32 12.67 17.55
N SER A 32 21.42 12.83 18.49
CA SER A 32 21.22 11.94 19.64
C SER A 32 20.37 10.70 19.31
N GLY A 33 19.85 10.61 18.10
CA GLY A 33 19.15 9.43 17.59
C GLY A 33 17.62 9.46 17.68
N GLU A 34 17.01 10.58 18.11
CA GLU A 34 15.56 10.69 18.11
C GLU A 34 15.02 10.70 16.66
N ALA A 35 13.89 10.06 16.46
CA ALA A 35 13.22 10.06 15.18
C ALA A 35 12.65 11.46 14.86
N LEU A 36 13.00 11.99 13.69
CA LEU A 36 12.46 13.26 13.17
C LEU A 36 11.42 13.04 12.07
N ASP A 37 11.16 11.79 11.70
CA ASP A 37 10.19 11.37 10.69
C ASP A 37 9.43 10.12 11.13
N LYS A 38 8.51 9.66 10.31
CA LYS A 38 7.76 8.41 10.55
C LYS A 38 8.50 7.16 10.04
N LYS A 39 9.48 7.32 9.17
CA LYS A 39 10.24 6.19 8.61
C LYS A 39 11.22 5.61 9.61
N THR A 40 11.88 6.43 10.40
CA THR A 40 12.82 5.97 11.44
C THR A 40 12.16 5.01 12.44
N PRO A 41 10.96 5.30 13.03
CA PRO A 41 10.24 4.34 13.85
C PRO A 41 9.90 3.03 13.12
N LEU A 42 9.49 3.09 11.86
CA LEU A 42 9.22 1.90 11.05
C LEU A 42 10.47 1.01 10.94
N LEU A 43 11.58 1.57 10.55
CA LEU A 43 12.85 0.83 10.40
C LEU A 43 13.29 0.19 11.73
N ARG A 44 13.16 0.92 12.83
CA ARG A 44 13.46 0.44 14.18
C ARG A 44 12.53 -0.69 14.60
N SER A 45 11.25 -0.60 14.29
CA SER A 45 10.29 -1.66 14.59
C SER A 45 10.61 -2.95 13.85
N MET A 46 10.99 -2.85 12.55
CA MET A 46 11.43 -3.99 11.75
C MET A 46 12.68 -4.65 12.34
N ASP A 47 13.67 -3.84 12.76
CA ASP A 47 14.89 -4.36 13.39
C ASP A 47 14.61 -5.03 14.74
N THR A 48 13.75 -4.45 15.55
CA THR A 48 13.33 -5.03 16.84
C THR A 48 12.60 -6.35 16.63
N LEU A 49 11.64 -6.37 15.72
CA LEU A 49 10.90 -7.60 15.40
C LEU A 49 11.83 -8.70 14.89
N ASN A 50 12.76 -8.37 14.01
CA ASN A 50 13.77 -9.31 13.52
C ASN A 50 14.56 -9.94 14.70
N LYS A 51 15.05 -9.12 15.62
CA LYS A 51 15.83 -9.60 16.78
C LYS A 51 15.02 -10.55 17.67
N GLU A 52 13.78 -10.20 17.97
CA GLU A 52 12.94 -11.01 18.84
C GLU A 52 12.47 -12.31 18.14
N ALA A 53 12.08 -12.24 16.88
CA ALA A 53 11.68 -13.40 16.14
C ALA A 53 12.83 -14.42 15.93
N VAL A 54 14.06 -13.96 15.68
CA VAL A 54 15.24 -14.85 15.63
C VAL A 54 15.48 -15.54 16.98
N LYS A 55 15.25 -14.85 18.11
CA LYS A 55 15.36 -15.49 19.43
C LYS A 55 14.34 -16.62 19.61
N ILE A 56 13.09 -16.38 19.20
CA ILE A 56 12.02 -17.39 19.27
C ILE A 56 12.39 -18.59 18.41
N LEU A 57 12.83 -18.38 17.16
CA LEU A 57 13.23 -19.47 16.28
C LEU A 57 14.37 -20.32 16.89
N ARG A 58 15.33 -19.69 17.53
CA ARG A 58 16.41 -20.41 18.24
C ARG A 58 15.88 -21.27 19.39
N LEU A 59 14.91 -20.75 20.15
CA LEU A 59 14.25 -21.54 21.21
C LEU A 59 13.47 -22.73 20.66
N LEU A 60 12.95 -22.61 19.43
CA LEU A 60 12.28 -23.70 18.71
C LEU A 60 13.28 -24.63 17.99
N GLY A 61 14.58 -24.46 18.18
CA GLY A 61 15.63 -25.32 17.63
C GLY A 61 16.16 -24.91 16.25
N ASN A 62 15.65 -23.82 15.67
CA ASN A 62 16.16 -23.33 14.39
C ASN A 62 17.37 -22.41 14.62
N THR A 63 18.57 -22.90 14.31
CA THR A 63 19.84 -22.19 14.48
C THR A 63 20.38 -21.61 13.17
N GLU A 64 19.81 -21.97 12.04
CA GLU A 64 20.28 -21.55 10.70
C GLU A 64 19.84 -20.15 10.34
N VAL A 65 18.62 -19.77 10.70
CA VAL A 65 18.06 -18.44 10.40
C VAL A 65 18.84 -17.36 11.16
N LYS A 66 19.31 -16.38 10.42
CA LYS A 66 20.04 -15.23 10.96
C LYS A 66 19.26 -13.93 10.89
N HIS A 67 18.32 -13.85 9.97
CA HIS A 67 17.54 -12.65 9.75
C HIS A 67 16.09 -12.96 9.36
N ILE A 68 15.18 -12.13 9.85
CA ILE A 68 13.76 -12.17 9.52
C ILE A 68 13.34 -10.83 8.95
N ASN A 69 12.72 -10.88 7.77
CA ASN A 69 12.13 -9.73 7.11
C ASN A 69 10.63 -9.71 7.33
N THR A 70 10.09 -8.56 7.69
CA THR A 70 8.65 -8.32 7.58
C THR A 70 8.31 -7.96 6.14
N THR A 71 7.22 -8.51 5.65
CA THR A 71 6.69 -8.26 4.31
C THR A 71 5.28 -7.74 4.41
N VAL A 72 4.87 -6.90 3.46
CA VAL A 72 3.50 -6.40 3.36
C VAL A 72 3.09 -6.20 1.90
N GLY A 73 1.84 -6.56 1.60
CA GLY A 73 1.15 -6.23 0.37
C GLY A 73 -0.02 -5.29 0.71
N PRO A 74 0.16 -3.97 0.61
CA PRO A 74 -0.90 -3.03 0.91
C PRO A 74 -1.91 -2.97 -0.24
N GLU A 75 -3.17 -3.20 0.05
CA GLU A 75 -4.28 -3.03 -0.87
C GLU A 75 -4.82 -1.62 -0.72
N GLN A 76 -4.60 -0.79 -1.75
CA GLN A 76 -5.07 0.58 -1.74
C GLN A 76 -6.46 0.68 -2.35
N GLU A 77 -7.46 0.90 -1.52
CA GLU A 77 -8.80 1.28 -1.97
C GLU A 77 -8.87 2.76 -2.27
N TYR A 78 -9.71 3.13 -3.24
CA TYR A 78 -9.88 4.51 -3.67
C TYR A 78 -11.22 4.72 -4.39
N PHE A 79 -11.67 5.98 -4.44
CA PHE A 79 -12.84 6.35 -5.22
C PHE A 79 -12.42 7.17 -6.43
N LEU A 80 -13.09 6.94 -7.56
CA LEU A 80 -12.99 7.77 -8.75
C LEU A 80 -14.28 8.55 -8.95
N VAL A 81 -14.18 9.87 -8.97
CA VAL A 81 -15.29 10.76 -9.21
C VAL A 81 -15.04 11.63 -10.44
N ASP A 82 -16.11 12.02 -11.12
CA ASP A 82 -16.05 12.93 -12.25
C ASP A 82 -15.50 14.30 -11.81
N LYS A 83 -14.52 14.85 -12.56
CA LYS A 83 -13.86 16.08 -12.21
C LYS A 83 -14.79 17.30 -12.24
N ASP A 84 -15.74 17.32 -13.16
CA ASP A 84 -16.65 18.47 -13.28
C ASP A 84 -17.67 18.47 -12.13
N LEU A 85 -18.08 17.29 -11.66
CA LEU A 85 -18.90 17.15 -10.46
C LEU A 85 -18.12 17.47 -9.19
N TYR A 86 -16.87 17.01 -9.07
CA TYR A 86 -15.98 17.31 -7.96
C TYR A 86 -15.78 18.83 -7.82
N ASN A 87 -15.57 19.55 -8.92
CA ASN A 87 -15.34 20.99 -8.92
C ASN A 87 -16.56 21.80 -8.42
N LYS A 88 -17.74 21.22 -8.40
CA LYS A 88 -18.97 21.82 -7.84
C LYS A 88 -19.11 21.60 -6.33
N ARG A 89 -18.25 20.77 -5.73
CA ARG A 89 -18.35 20.37 -4.33
C ARG A 89 -17.15 20.90 -3.52
N LYS A 90 -17.38 22.01 -2.83
CA LYS A 90 -16.33 22.64 -1.99
C LYS A 90 -15.89 21.76 -0.83
N ASP A 91 -16.76 20.95 -0.27
CA ASP A 91 -16.44 19.98 0.78
C ASP A 91 -15.44 18.91 0.29
N LEU A 92 -15.64 18.36 -0.91
CA LEU A 92 -14.67 17.45 -1.53
C LEU A 92 -13.34 18.13 -1.81
N ILE A 93 -13.36 19.37 -2.31
CA ILE A 93 -12.14 20.13 -2.64
C ILE A 93 -11.30 20.42 -1.39
N PHE A 94 -11.94 20.93 -0.33
CA PHE A 94 -11.23 21.40 0.86
C PHE A 94 -10.98 20.30 1.90
N CYS A 95 -11.86 19.31 2.00
CA CYS A 95 -11.80 18.29 3.04
C CYS A 95 -11.50 16.87 2.50
N GLY A 96 -11.55 16.67 1.19
CA GLY A 96 -11.40 15.34 0.57
C GLY A 96 -12.60 14.41 0.81
N ARG A 97 -13.67 14.90 1.47
CA ARG A 97 -14.88 14.16 1.83
C ARG A 97 -16.12 15.03 1.71
N THR A 98 -17.27 14.38 1.56
CA THR A 98 -18.56 15.09 1.67
C THR A 98 -18.86 15.44 3.14
N LEU A 99 -19.40 16.62 3.37
CA LEU A 99 -19.84 17.09 4.71
C LEU A 99 -21.35 17.27 4.77
N ILE A 100 -22.00 17.54 3.65
CA ILE A 100 -23.41 17.87 3.52
C ILE A 100 -23.99 17.19 2.27
N GLY A 101 -25.31 17.10 2.23
CA GLY A 101 -26.07 16.58 1.09
C GLY A 101 -26.76 15.26 1.40
N ALA A 102 -27.64 14.86 0.52
CA ALA A 102 -28.31 13.56 0.60
C ALA A 102 -27.33 12.41 0.31
N PRO A 103 -27.54 11.23 0.92
CA PRO A 103 -26.82 10.03 0.53
C PRO A 103 -27.11 9.66 -0.93
N ALA A 104 -26.19 8.90 -1.54
CA ALA A 104 -26.43 8.38 -2.88
C ALA A 104 -27.69 7.49 -2.91
N PRO A 105 -28.44 7.48 -4.02
CA PRO A 105 -29.62 6.64 -4.14
C PRO A 105 -29.31 5.14 -4.12
N LYS A 106 -28.08 4.77 -4.44
CA LYS A 106 -27.56 3.40 -4.36
C LYS A 106 -26.40 3.36 -3.38
N GLY A 107 -26.46 2.41 -2.43
CA GLY A 107 -25.38 2.11 -1.47
C GLY A 107 -24.65 0.83 -1.84
N GLN A 108 -24.50 -0.07 -0.87
CA GLN A 108 -23.76 -1.34 -0.99
C GLN A 108 -24.70 -2.56 -0.99
N GLU A 109 -25.92 -2.38 -1.41
CA GLU A 109 -26.93 -3.42 -1.40
C GLU A 109 -26.47 -4.63 -2.21
N MET A 110 -26.58 -5.82 -1.61
CA MET A 110 -26.22 -7.11 -2.21
C MET A 110 -24.75 -7.21 -2.66
N GLU A 111 -23.92 -6.23 -2.35
CA GLU A 111 -22.52 -6.14 -2.80
C GLU A 111 -22.35 -6.24 -4.33
N ASP A 112 -23.40 -5.92 -5.06
CA ASP A 112 -23.48 -6.11 -6.51
C ASP A 112 -22.45 -5.28 -7.28
N HIS A 113 -22.02 -4.16 -6.73
CA HIS A 113 -20.99 -3.31 -7.34
C HIS A 113 -19.64 -4.03 -7.41
N TYR A 114 -19.28 -4.80 -6.39
CA TYR A 114 -18.06 -5.60 -6.34
C TYR A 114 -17.97 -6.59 -7.52
N PHE A 115 -19.07 -7.23 -7.85
CA PHE A 115 -19.17 -8.18 -8.96
C PHE A 115 -19.46 -7.52 -10.31
N GLY A 116 -19.58 -6.19 -10.34
CA GLY A 116 -19.92 -5.43 -11.53
C GLY A 116 -18.76 -5.33 -12.52
N THR A 117 -19.09 -5.03 -13.77
CA THR A 117 -18.12 -4.79 -14.83
C THR A 117 -17.40 -3.46 -14.62
N LEU A 118 -16.09 -3.42 -14.90
CA LEU A 118 -15.33 -2.18 -14.96
C LEU A 118 -15.82 -1.33 -16.14
N LYS A 119 -16.20 -0.09 -15.87
CA LYS A 119 -16.58 0.86 -16.92
C LYS A 119 -15.39 1.19 -17.82
N PRO A 120 -15.56 1.38 -19.14
CA PRO A 120 -14.44 1.63 -20.06
C PRO A 120 -13.50 2.76 -19.62
N ARG A 121 -14.05 3.87 -19.11
CA ARG A 121 -13.26 5.01 -18.61
C ARG A 121 -12.41 4.64 -17.39
N VAL A 122 -12.95 3.83 -16.49
CA VAL A 122 -12.24 3.33 -15.30
C VAL A 122 -11.17 2.33 -15.72
N SER A 123 -11.48 1.43 -16.65
CA SER A 123 -10.51 0.46 -17.18
C SER A 123 -9.34 1.15 -17.87
N ALA A 124 -9.59 2.20 -18.64
CA ALA A 124 -8.53 3.00 -19.27
C ALA A 124 -7.64 3.69 -18.23
N TYR A 125 -8.25 4.27 -17.21
CA TYR A 125 -7.51 4.83 -16.07
C TYR A 125 -6.62 3.79 -15.40
N MET A 126 -7.16 2.61 -15.09
CA MET A 126 -6.42 1.53 -14.43
C MET A 126 -5.26 1.02 -15.29
N HIS A 127 -5.43 0.98 -16.61
CA HIS A 127 -4.36 0.61 -17.54
C HIS A 127 -3.20 1.61 -17.48
N ASP A 128 -3.50 2.89 -17.63
CA ASP A 128 -2.49 3.94 -17.59
C ASP A 128 -1.81 4.03 -16.20
N LEU A 129 -2.58 3.77 -15.13
CA LEU A 129 -2.04 3.70 -13.78
C LEU A 129 -1.00 2.59 -13.63
N ASP A 130 -1.30 1.39 -14.11
CA ASP A 130 -0.35 0.26 -14.09
C ASP A 130 0.95 0.63 -14.81
N GLU A 131 0.86 1.20 -16.02
CA GLU A 131 2.05 1.59 -16.78
C GLU A 131 2.92 2.62 -16.04
N GLU A 132 2.30 3.63 -15.45
CA GLU A 132 3.04 4.65 -14.70
C GLU A 132 3.69 4.06 -13.42
N LEU A 133 3.00 3.13 -12.75
CA LEU A 133 3.55 2.45 -11.57
C LEU A 133 4.69 1.50 -11.94
N TRP A 134 4.56 0.74 -13.03
CA TRP A 134 5.64 -0.15 -13.49
C TRP A 134 6.90 0.61 -13.89
N LYS A 135 6.79 1.80 -14.50
CA LYS A 135 7.93 2.68 -14.79
C LYS A 135 8.69 3.10 -13.53
N LEU A 136 7.99 3.14 -12.38
CA LEU A 136 8.58 3.43 -11.07
C LEU A 136 9.06 2.20 -10.30
N GLY A 137 8.93 1.00 -10.90
CA GLY A 137 9.28 -0.26 -10.26
C GLY A 137 8.26 -0.74 -9.22
N ILE A 138 7.04 -0.21 -9.25
CA ILE A 138 5.96 -0.63 -8.36
C ILE A 138 5.15 -1.72 -9.07
N PRO A 139 5.18 -2.98 -8.56
CA PRO A 139 4.58 -4.12 -9.25
C PRO A 139 3.06 -4.19 -9.00
N ALA A 140 2.32 -3.19 -9.49
CA ALA A 140 0.85 -3.20 -9.48
C ALA A 140 0.33 -4.41 -10.26
N LYS A 141 -0.62 -5.15 -9.70
CA LYS A 141 -1.10 -6.41 -10.25
C LYS A 141 -2.61 -6.53 -10.31
N THR A 142 -3.28 -6.27 -9.20
CA THR A 142 -4.72 -6.51 -9.06
C THR A 142 -5.49 -5.20 -9.13
N LYS A 143 -6.55 -5.19 -9.92
CA LYS A 143 -7.48 -4.06 -10.07
C LYS A 143 -8.89 -4.58 -10.27
N HIS A 144 -9.82 -4.10 -9.46
CA HIS A 144 -11.22 -4.48 -9.52
C HIS A 144 -12.09 -3.41 -8.87
N ASN A 145 -13.41 -3.59 -8.97
CA ASN A 145 -14.36 -2.80 -8.19
C ASN A 145 -14.38 -3.27 -6.74
N GLU A 146 -14.55 -2.32 -5.84
CA GLU A 146 -14.88 -2.56 -4.45
C GLU A 146 -16.39 -2.46 -4.18
N VAL A 147 -16.80 -2.68 -2.94
CA VAL A 147 -18.20 -2.82 -2.58
C VAL A 147 -19.01 -1.53 -2.73
N ALA A 148 -18.40 -0.38 -2.43
CA ALA A 148 -19.09 0.90 -2.56
C ALA A 148 -19.13 1.41 -4.01
N PRO A 149 -20.20 2.12 -4.40
CA PRO A 149 -20.27 2.73 -5.73
C PRO A 149 -19.07 3.64 -6.03
N ALA A 150 -18.48 3.47 -7.21
CA ALA A 150 -17.27 4.18 -7.67
C ALA A 150 -16.01 3.92 -6.82
N GLN A 151 -16.03 2.90 -5.99
CA GLN A 151 -14.88 2.42 -5.24
C GLN A 151 -14.16 1.32 -6.04
N HIS A 152 -12.84 1.37 -6.00
CA HIS A 152 -11.96 0.44 -6.68
C HIS A 152 -10.76 0.12 -5.78
N GLU A 153 -10.01 -0.93 -6.13
CA GLU A 153 -8.82 -1.33 -5.40
C GLU A 153 -7.66 -1.59 -6.34
N LEU A 154 -6.47 -1.33 -5.84
CA LEU A 154 -5.21 -1.72 -6.44
C LEU A 154 -4.39 -2.47 -5.40
N ALA A 155 -3.97 -3.69 -5.75
CA ALA A 155 -3.08 -4.50 -4.94
C ALA A 155 -1.75 -4.73 -5.69
N PRO A 156 -0.61 -4.31 -5.13
CA PRO A 156 0.71 -4.64 -5.66
C PRO A 156 1.14 -6.05 -5.24
N VAL A 157 2.17 -6.57 -5.86
CA VAL A 157 2.92 -7.70 -5.30
C VAL A 157 3.57 -7.24 -4.00
N PHE A 158 3.53 -8.05 -2.96
CA PHE A 158 4.13 -7.74 -1.66
C PHE A 158 5.66 -7.54 -1.76
N ASP A 159 6.19 -6.76 -0.84
CA ASP A 159 7.63 -6.53 -0.69
C ASP A 159 7.98 -6.39 0.81
N THR A 160 9.25 -6.20 1.12
CA THR A 160 9.66 -5.83 2.48
C THR A 160 8.89 -4.59 2.93
N THR A 161 8.49 -4.56 4.20
CA THR A 161 7.60 -3.51 4.73
C THR A 161 8.08 -2.09 4.41
N ASN A 162 9.38 -1.85 4.51
CA ASN A 162 9.98 -0.55 4.20
C ASN A 162 9.75 -0.14 2.73
N VAL A 163 10.00 -1.06 1.78
CA VAL A 163 9.81 -0.79 0.35
C VAL A 163 8.33 -0.65 0.01
N ALA A 164 7.50 -1.55 0.53
CA ALA A 164 6.06 -1.53 0.29
C ALA A 164 5.39 -0.22 0.77
N VAL A 165 5.82 0.30 1.92
CA VAL A 165 5.33 1.59 2.43
C VAL A 165 5.73 2.74 1.52
N ASP A 166 6.98 2.79 1.06
CA ASP A 166 7.44 3.81 0.11
C ASP A 166 6.67 3.72 -1.21
N HIS A 167 6.48 2.51 -1.74
CA HIS A 167 5.71 2.27 -2.95
C HIS A 167 4.27 2.74 -2.80
N ASN A 168 3.62 2.50 -1.65
CA ASN A 168 2.25 2.94 -1.45
C ASN A 168 2.11 4.46 -1.41
N GLN A 169 3.07 5.19 -0.86
CA GLN A 169 3.09 6.66 -0.90
C GLN A 169 3.14 7.17 -2.36
N LEU A 170 4.00 6.58 -3.18
CA LEU A 170 4.08 6.92 -4.59
C LEU A 170 2.82 6.52 -5.35
N THR A 171 2.27 5.34 -5.07
CA THR A 171 1.02 4.87 -5.67
C THR A 171 -0.10 5.89 -5.46
N MET A 172 -0.29 6.38 -4.24
CA MET A 172 -1.31 7.39 -3.95
C MET A 172 -1.09 8.70 -4.73
N GLU A 173 0.16 9.11 -4.93
CA GLU A 173 0.47 10.29 -5.74
C GLU A 173 0.14 10.06 -7.22
N ILE A 174 0.58 8.92 -7.78
CA ILE A 174 0.37 8.59 -9.18
C ILE A 174 -1.12 8.39 -9.49
N MET A 175 -1.87 7.76 -8.60
CA MET A 175 -3.33 7.62 -8.72
C MET A 175 -4.01 8.96 -8.99
N LYS A 176 -3.65 10.00 -8.23
CA LYS A 176 -4.20 11.35 -8.42
C LYS A 176 -3.79 11.97 -9.75
N LYS A 177 -2.52 11.82 -10.14
CA LYS A 177 -1.99 12.36 -11.41
C LYS A 177 -2.66 11.71 -12.62
N VAL A 178 -2.79 10.39 -12.61
CA VAL A 178 -3.42 9.65 -13.71
C VAL A 178 -4.93 9.94 -13.77
N ALA A 179 -5.62 10.02 -12.62
CA ALA A 179 -7.04 10.38 -12.61
C ALA A 179 -7.30 11.73 -13.31
N ALA A 180 -6.41 12.70 -13.08
CA ALA A 180 -6.53 14.01 -13.73
C ALA A 180 -6.42 13.95 -15.25
N LYS A 181 -5.61 13.03 -15.82
CA LYS A 181 -5.50 12.80 -17.27
C LYS A 181 -6.81 12.25 -17.86
N HIS A 182 -7.57 11.50 -17.08
CA HIS A 182 -8.87 10.91 -17.46
C HIS A 182 -10.07 11.79 -17.10
N ASN A 183 -9.86 13.06 -16.79
CA ASN A 183 -10.90 13.97 -16.32
C ASN A 183 -11.68 13.44 -15.11
N MET A 184 -10.96 12.77 -14.22
CA MET A 184 -11.46 12.24 -12.95
C MET A 184 -10.64 12.77 -11.78
N VAL A 185 -11.15 12.57 -10.56
CA VAL A 185 -10.43 12.83 -9.32
C VAL A 185 -10.43 11.54 -8.50
N CYS A 186 -9.25 11.16 -8.04
CA CYS A 186 -9.05 10.04 -7.13
C CYS A 186 -9.15 10.53 -5.69
N LEU A 187 -10.14 10.04 -4.95
CA LEU A 187 -10.31 10.34 -3.53
C LEU A 187 -9.61 9.25 -2.70
N LEU A 188 -8.77 9.70 -1.79
CA LEU A 188 -7.97 8.85 -0.89
C LEU A 188 -8.20 9.20 0.60
N HIS A 189 -9.21 10.03 0.89
CA HIS A 189 -9.66 10.24 2.27
C HIS A 189 -10.22 8.92 2.80
N GLU A 190 -9.98 8.60 4.06
CA GLU A 190 -10.40 7.32 4.67
C GLU A 190 -11.91 7.08 4.56
N LYS A 191 -12.71 8.13 4.68
CA LYS A 191 -14.18 8.09 4.54
C LYS A 191 -14.66 9.26 3.68
N PRO A 192 -14.54 9.18 2.34
CA PRO A 192 -14.98 10.28 1.48
C PRO A 192 -16.51 10.44 1.45
N PHE A 193 -17.22 9.36 1.72
CA PHE A 193 -18.69 9.34 1.79
C PHE A 193 -19.17 8.62 3.04
N GLU A 194 -20.11 9.23 3.77
CA GLU A 194 -20.66 8.66 4.98
C GLU A 194 -21.56 7.45 4.67
N GLY A 195 -21.54 6.45 5.56
CA GLY A 195 -22.42 5.29 5.50
C GLY A 195 -22.01 4.17 4.54
N ILE A 196 -20.90 4.34 3.82
CA ILE A 196 -20.35 3.31 2.92
C ILE A 196 -18.87 3.06 3.22
N ASN A 197 -18.26 2.08 2.55
CA ASN A 197 -16.83 1.81 2.65
C ASN A 197 -15.99 3.03 2.36
N GLY A 198 -14.71 2.96 2.65
CA GLY A 198 -13.76 4.06 2.51
C GLY A 198 -12.58 3.73 1.61
N SER A 199 -11.62 4.67 1.53
CA SER A 199 -10.35 4.45 0.86
C SER A 199 -9.36 3.82 1.84
N GLY A 200 -9.59 2.57 2.20
CA GLY A 200 -8.78 1.81 3.14
C GLY A 200 -7.40 1.44 2.59
N LYS A 201 -6.59 0.88 3.48
CA LYS A 201 -5.31 0.26 3.16
C LYS A 201 -5.24 -1.06 3.92
N HIS A 202 -5.83 -2.09 3.35
CA HIS A 202 -5.72 -3.42 3.94
C HIS A 202 -4.29 -3.93 3.77
N ASN A 203 -3.65 -4.26 4.88
CA ASN A 203 -2.27 -4.71 4.88
C ASN A 203 -2.20 -6.22 5.08
N ASN A 204 -2.03 -6.96 4.01
CA ASN A 204 -1.63 -8.36 4.09
C ASN A 204 -0.14 -8.40 4.45
N TRP A 205 0.20 -8.94 5.60
CA TRP A 205 1.57 -8.95 6.06
C TRP A 205 2.04 -10.32 6.51
N SER A 206 3.35 -10.53 6.47
CA SER A 206 3.97 -11.76 6.94
C SER A 206 5.39 -11.52 7.44
N MET A 207 6.02 -12.59 7.91
CA MET A 207 7.42 -12.66 8.27
C MET A 207 8.12 -13.76 7.49
N SER A 208 9.22 -13.44 6.83
CA SER A 208 10.01 -14.39 6.05
C SER A 208 11.42 -14.47 6.59
N THR A 209 11.93 -15.69 6.69
CA THR A 209 13.34 -15.94 7.04
C THR A 209 14.26 -15.58 5.87
N ASP A 210 15.55 -15.37 6.15
CA ASP A 210 16.60 -15.23 5.13
C ASP A 210 16.82 -16.52 4.32
N THR A 211 16.26 -17.65 4.76
CA THR A 211 16.24 -18.92 4.03
C THR A 211 14.98 -19.08 3.16
N GLY A 212 14.08 -18.10 3.14
CA GLY A 212 12.89 -18.09 2.27
C GLY A 212 11.64 -18.77 2.86
N VAL A 213 11.64 -19.11 4.14
CA VAL A 213 10.47 -19.70 4.82
C VAL A 213 9.54 -18.59 5.31
N ASN A 214 8.25 -18.70 4.98
CA ASN A 214 7.21 -17.84 5.54
C ASN A 214 6.80 -18.38 6.91
N LEU A 215 7.01 -17.61 7.96
CA LEU A 215 6.73 -18.02 9.34
C LEU A 215 5.24 -18.01 9.71
N LEU A 216 4.42 -17.32 8.95
CA LEU A 216 2.97 -17.24 9.14
C LEU A 216 2.21 -18.11 8.13
N ASP A 217 2.89 -19.06 7.49
CA ASP A 217 2.26 -20.06 6.64
C ASP A 217 1.90 -21.30 7.49
N PRO A 218 0.61 -21.57 7.71
CA PRO A 218 0.19 -22.74 8.50
C PRO A 218 0.52 -24.08 7.82
N GLY A 219 0.87 -24.08 6.53
CA GLY A 219 1.05 -25.31 5.77
C GLY A 219 -0.25 -26.07 5.53
N LYS A 220 -0.12 -27.31 5.08
CA LYS A 220 -1.28 -28.20 4.79
C LYS A 220 -1.95 -28.75 6.05
N THR A 221 -1.16 -28.96 7.09
CA THR A 221 -1.60 -29.55 8.38
C THR A 221 -1.14 -28.64 9.52
N PRO A 222 -1.88 -27.55 9.82
CA PRO A 222 -1.48 -26.58 10.84
C PRO A 222 -1.20 -27.19 12.21
N ALA A 223 -1.97 -28.21 12.61
CA ALA A 223 -1.81 -28.90 13.91
C ALA A 223 -0.46 -29.62 14.04
N GLU A 224 0.19 -29.95 12.93
CA GLU A 224 1.51 -30.62 12.93
C GLU A 224 2.65 -29.60 12.73
N ASN A 225 2.33 -28.36 12.42
CA ASN A 225 3.29 -27.29 12.26
C ASN A 225 3.54 -26.59 13.60
N THR A 226 4.42 -27.16 14.41
CA THR A 226 4.71 -26.63 15.75
C THR A 226 5.43 -25.28 15.74
N GLN A 227 6.00 -24.87 14.62
CA GLN A 227 6.62 -23.55 14.49
C GLN A 227 5.58 -22.45 14.20
N PHE A 228 4.52 -22.79 13.45
CA PHE A 228 3.39 -21.91 13.19
C PHE A 228 2.52 -21.76 14.43
#